data_1a276761fcd59fcaa823cab4250949ce
#
_entry.id   1a276761fcd59fcaa823cab4250949ce
#
_cell.length_a   1.000
_cell.length_b   1.000
_cell.length_c   1.000
_cell.angle_alpha   90.00
_cell.angle_beta   90.00
_cell.angle_gamma   90.00
#
_symmetry.space_group_name_H-M   'P 1'
#
loop_
_entity.id
_entity.type
_entity.pdbx_description
1 polymer ?
#
loop_
_entity_poly.entity_id
_entity_poly.type
_entity_poly.pdbx_seq_one_letter_code
_entity_poly.pdbx_strand_id
1 'polypeptide(L)'
;MSMTWDFILRLFVAGALGTVIGLDREYRAKEAGYRTHFLVSLGSALIMIVSQYGFMEVVKMEGIDLDPSRVAAQVVSGIGFIGAGTIIFQKQIVRGLTTAAGIWATSGIGLAIGAGMYWLGISATILTLIGLEALSYLFKSIGMKSSMVEFSTDNKETLNRMAKKFNSKEYNIVSWHGVSP
;
A
#
# COMPACT_ATOMS: atom_id res chain seq x y z
N MET A 1 -14.90 12.92 29.22
CA MET A 1 -14.30 13.62 28.09
C MET A 1 -15.44 13.95 27.14
N SER A 2 -15.56 15.17 26.59
CA SER A 2 -16.64 15.44 25.64
C SER A 2 -16.46 14.57 24.40
N MET A 3 -17.54 14.14 23.79
CA MET A 3 -17.55 13.29 22.59
C MET A 3 -16.67 13.90 21.47
N THR A 4 -16.63 15.21 21.37
CA THR A 4 -15.79 15.93 20.40
C THR A 4 -14.30 15.72 20.59
N TRP A 5 -13.81 15.72 21.83
CA TRP A 5 -12.39 15.46 22.11
C TRP A 5 -11.97 14.02 21.80
N ASP A 6 -12.88 13.07 22.02
CA ASP A 6 -12.63 11.68 21.62
C ASP A 6 -12.49 11.53 20.11
N PHE A 7 -13.35 12.19 19.31
CA PHE A 7 -13.24 12.17 17.86
C PHE A 7 -11.91 12.78 17.37
N ILE A 8 -11.52 13.92 17.95
CA ILE A 8 -10.22 14.56 17.60
C ILE A 8 -9.06 13.61 17.93
N LEU A 9 -9.11 12.95 19.09
CA LEU A 9 -8.09 11.97 19.47
C LEU A 9 -8.02 10.81 18.48
N ARG A 10 -9.17 10.24 18.06
CA ARG A 10 -9.21 9.16 17.07
C ARG A 10 -8.59 9.61 15.76
N LEU A 11 -8.91 10.79 15.26
CA LEU A 11 -8.33 11.33 14.03
C LEU A 11 -6.82 11.51 14.16
N PHE A 12 -6.36 12.06 15.27
CA PHE A 12 -4.93 12.24 15.55
C PHE A 12 -4.19 10.90 15.58
N VAL A 13 -4.69 9.92 16.32
CA VAL A 13 -4.08 8.59 16.43
C VAL A 13 -4.06 7.88 15.08
N ALA A 14 -5.16 7.93 14.33
CA ALA A 14 -5.22 7.35 12.99
C ALA A 14 -4.17 7.96 12.06
N GLY A 15 -4.08 9.30 12.03
CA GLY A 15 -3.08 10.00 11.24
C GLY A 15 -1.64 9.65 11.66
N ALA A 16 -1.38 9.59 12.96
CA ALA A 16 -0.06 9.21 13.49
C ALA A 16 0.34 7.79 13.07
N LEU A 17 -0.55 6.81 13.20
CA LEU A 17 -0.28 5.43 12.80
C LEU A 17 -0.06 5.31 11.28
N GLY A 18 -0.86 6.00 10.47
CA GLY A 18 -0.65 6.09 9.04
C GLY A 18 0.71 6.70 8.69
N THR A 19 1.10 7.77 9.40
CA THR A 19 2.42 8.40 9.23
C THR A 19 3.56 7.43 9.52
N VAL A 20 3.48 6.65 10.58
CA VAL A 20 4.51 5.66 10.95
C VAL A 20 4.74 4.64 9.82
N ILE A 21 3.65 4.11 9.25
CA ILE A 21 3.76 3.21 8.08
C ILE A 21 4.38 3.95 6.89
N GLY A 22 3.88 5.16 6.61
CA GLY A 22 4.33 5.93 5.45
C GLY A 22 5.78 6.41 5.53
N LEU A 23 6.32 6.67 6.74
CA LEU A 23 7.73 7.00 6.95
C LEU A 23 8.65 5.84 6.56
N ASP A 24 8.29 4.61 6.93
CA ASP A 24 9.03 3.43 6.48
C ASP A 24 9.00 3.30 4.95
N ARG A 25 7.85 3.56 4.33
CA ARG A 25 7.70 3.53 2.86
C ARG A 25 8.52 4.62 2.16
N GLU A 26 8.50 5.85 2.69
CA GLU A 26 9.31 6.98 2.20
C GLU A 26 10.81 6.69 2.30
N TYR A 27 11.26 6.21 3.46
CA TYR A 27 12.66 5.84 3.67
C TYR A 27 13.17 4.80 2.65
N ARG A 28 12.28 3.93 2.17
CA ARG A 28 12.60 2.89 1.19
C ARG A 28 12.28 3.30 -0.26
N ALA A 29 12.04 4.58 -0.51
CA ALA A 29 11.72 5.12 -1.84
C ALA A 29 10.59 4.35 -2.57
N LYS A 30 9.49 4.05 -1.82
CA LYS A 30 8.28 3.44 -2.40
C LYS A 30 7.33 4.52 -2.91
N GLU A 31 6.41 4.12 -3.79
CA GLU A 31 5.52 5.01 -4.55
C GLU A 31 4.58 5.85 -3.66
N ALA A 32 4.17 5.34 -2.49
CA ALA A 32 3.35 6.04 -1.52
C ALA A 32 4.09 6.21 -0.20
N GLY A 33 4.38 7.45 0.18
CA GLY A 33 5.08 7.83 1.39
C GLY A 33 4.15 8.26 2.55
N TYR A 34 4.71 9.00 3.51
CA TYR A 34 4.01 9.38 4.75
C TYR A 34 2.77 10.24 4.51
N ARG A 35 2.78 11.14 3.53
CA ARG A 35 1.61 12.00 3.21
C ARG A 35 0.42 11.16 2.78
N THR A 36 0.65 10.19 1.91
CA THR A 36 -0.41 9.32 1.40
C THR A 36 -1.00 8.46 2.52
N HIS A 37 -0.16 7.79 3.30
CA HIS A 37 -0.61 6.94 4.40
C HIS A 37 -1.30 7.74 5.51
N PHE A 38 -0.79 8.94 5.85
CA PHE A 38 -1.45 9.86 6.78
C PHE A 38 -2.88 10.19 6.33
N LEU A 39 -3.03 10.66 5.09
CA LEU A 39 -4.34 11.07 4.56
C LEU A 39 -5.32 9.90 4.42
N VAL A 40 -4.84 8.73 4.01
CA VAL A 40 -5.66 7.52 3.90
C VAL A 40 -6.18 7.09 5.26
N SER A 41 -5.32 7.01 6.28
CA SER A 41 -5.72 6.62 7.63
C SER A 41 -6.66 7.64 8.27
N LEU A 42 -6.31 8.93 8.17
CA LEU A 42 -7.14 10.03 8.68
C LEU A 42 -8.53 10.05 8.04
N GLY A 43 -8.58 9.97 6.69
CA GLY A 43 -9.84 9.98 5.94
C GLY A 43 -10.72 8.78 6.27
N SER A 44 -10.11 7.59 6.41
CA SER A 44 -10.82 6.37 6.80
C SER A 44 -11.40 6.48 8.21
N ALA A 45 -10.64 7.03 9.17
CA ALA A 45 -11.11 7.26 10.53
C ALA A 45 -12.26 8.28 10.57
N LEU A 46 -12.16 9.37 9.79
CA LEU A 46 -13.20 10.36 9.67
C LEU A 46 -14.50 9.74 9.13
N ILE A 47 -14.42 8.98 8.05
CA ILE A 47 -15.60 8.32 7.45
C ILE A 47 -16.21 7.33 8.46
N MET A 48 -15.40 6.60 9.22
CA MET A 48 -15.90 5.69 10.26
C MET A 48 -16.64 6.42 11.37
N ILE A 49 -16.11 7.55 11.86
CA ILE A 49 -16.76 8.40 12.86
C ILE A 49 -18.10 8.93 12.31
N VAL A 50 -18.11 9.44 11.08
CA VAL A 50 -19.34 9.90 10.43
C VAL A 50 -20.35 8.76 10.26
N SER A 51 -19.88 7.57 9.89
CA SER A 51 -20.72 6.38 9.74
C SER A 51 -21.42 5.99 11.03
N GLN A 52 -20.73 6.07 12.18
CA GLN A 52 -21.28 5.70 13.49
C GLN A 52 -22.12 6.81 14.13
N TYR A 53 -21.73 8.06 13.95
CA TYR A 53 -22.29 9.17 14.75
C TYR A 53 -22.93 10.29 13.94
N GLY A 54 -22.65 10.37 12.62
CA GLY A 54 -23.10 11.49 11.79
C GLY A 54 -24.61 11.55 11.54
N PHE A 55 -25.30 10.43 11.75
CA PHE A 55 -26.74 10.30 11.44
C PHE A 55 -27.62 10.13 12.69
N MET A 56 -27.07 10.32 13.88
CA MET A 56 -27.76 10.09 15.16
C MET A 56 -29.07 10.89 15.32
N GLU A 57 -29.16 12.10 14.74
CA GLU A 57 -30.40 12.88 14.78
C GLU A 57 -31.48 12.29 13.88
N VAL A 58 -31.12 11.69 12.76
CA VAL A 58 -32.06 11.08 11.81
C VAL A 58 -32.62 9.76 12.38
N VAL A 59 -31.83 8.99 13.11
CA VAL A 59 -32.23 7.73 13.73
C VAL A 59 -33.28 7.93 14.84
N LYS A 60 -33.40 9.13 15.39
CA LYS A 60 -34.45 9.45 16.39
C LYS A 60 -35.86 9.54 15.78
N MET A 61 -35.98 9.56 14.45
CA MET A 61 -37.27 9.55 13.75
C MET A 61 -37.84 8.14 13.72
N GLU A 62 -39.15 8.00 13.94
CA GLU A 62 -39.83 6.71 13.89
C GLU A 62 -39.69 6.02 12.52
N GLY A 63 -39.37 4.73 12.54
CA GLY A 63 -39.27 3.90 11.33
C GLY A 63 -37.97 4.07 10.54
N ILE A 64 -36.95 4.74 11.10
CA ILE A 64 -35.64 4.86 10.48
C ILE A 64 -34.61 4.02 11.25
N ASP A 65 -34.05 3.02 10.57
CA ASP A 65 -32.93 2.22 11.05
C ASP A 65 -31.64 2.66 10.38
N LEU A 66 -30.54 2.74 11.14
CA LEU A 66 -29.21 3.05 10.61
C LEU A 66 -28.35 1.80 10.65
N ASP A 67 -27.74 1.52 9.52
CA ASP A 67 -26.64 0.55 9.43
C ASP A 67 -25.29 1.28 9.35
N PRO A 68 -24.54 1.37 10.46
CA PRO A 68 -23.25 2.08 10.49
C PRO A 68 -22.20 1.47 9.56
N SER A 69 -22.38 0.22 9.10
CA SER A 69 -21.41 -0.43 8.23
C SER A 69 -21.46 0.09 6.79
N ARG A 70 -22.60 0.61 6.33
CA ARG A 70 -22.81 0.96 4.91
C ARG A 70 -21.89 2.07 4.43
N VAL A 71 -21.73 3.14 5.20
CA VAL A 71 -20.85 4.26 4.83
C VAL A 71 -19.38 3.84 4.97
N ALA A 72 -19.05 3.15 6.06
CA ALA A 72 -17.69 2.63 6.28
C ALA A 72 -17.26 1.63 5.20
N ALA A 73 -18.18 0.79 4.70
CA ALA A 73 -17.88 -0.17 3.62
C ALA A 73 -17.42 0.52 2.32
N GLN A 74 -17.87 1.76 2.06
CA GLN A 74 -17.42 2.51 0.87
C GLN A 74 -15.93 2.85 0.92
N VAL A 75 -15.33 2.96 2.10
CA VAL A 75 -13.87 3.12 2.22
C VAL A 75 -13.15 1.92 1.64
N VAL A 76 -13.61 0.69 1.97
CA VAL A 76 -12.99 -0.56 1.49
C VAL A 76 -13.06 -0.67 -0.04
N SER A 77 -14.19 -0.27 -0.63
CA SER A 77 -14.35 -0.25 -2.09
C SER A 77 -13.53 0.89 -2.72
N GLY A 78 -13.62 2.10 -2.17
CA GLY A 78 -12.99 3.31 -2.72
C GLY A 78 -11.47 3.28 -2.68
N ILE A 79 -10.88 2.72 -1.62
CA ILE A 79 -9.42 2.64 -1.49
C ILE A 79 -8.79 1.76 -2.57
N GLY A 80 -9.53 0.81 -3.12
CA GLY A 80 -9.10 -0.02 -4.25
C GLY A 80 -8.70 0.80 -5.47
N PHE A 81 -9.42 1.89 -5.75
CA PHE A 81 -9.08 2.81 -6.85
C PHE A 81 -7.76 3.54 -6.62
N ILE A 82 -7.52 4.04 -5.39
CA ILE A 82 -6.25 4.67 -5.02
C ILE A 82 -5.11 3.66 -5.09
N GLY A 83 -5.31 2.44 -4.54
CA GLY A 83 -4.34 1.37 -4.61
C GLY A 83 -3.98 0.99 -6.04
N ALA A 84 -4.97 0.82 -6.91
CA ALA A 84 -4.76 0.52 -8.32
C ALA A 84 -3.94 1.61 -9.03
N GLY A 85 -4.13 2.88 -8.66
CA GLY A 85 -3.36 4.01 -9.18
C GLY A 85 -1.86 3.97 -8.85
N THR A 86 -1.45 3.17 -7.87
CA THR A 86 -0.02 2.99 -7.54
C THR A 86 0.63 1.82 -8.28
N ILE A 87 -0.14 1.01 -9.00
CA ILE A 87 0.37 -0.15 -9.72
C ILE A 87 0.79 0.28 -11.13
N ILE A 88 2.07 0.14 -11.43
CA ILE A 88 2.66 0.55 -12.70
C ILE A 88 3.10 -0.69 -13.47
N PHE A 89 2.60 -0.82 -14.69
CA PHE A 89 3.01 -1.85 -15.65
C PHE A 89 4.02 -1.24 -16.62
N GLN A 90 5.26 -1.70 -16.57
CA GLN A 90 6.31 -1.23 -17.47
C GLN A 90 7.06 -2.41 -18.04
N LYS A 91 6.94 -2.62 -19.36
CA LYS A 91 7.63 -3.68 -20.14
C LYS A 91 7.41 -5.05 -19.54
N GLN A 92 7.19 -5.79 -18.95
CA GLN A 92 7.11 -7.08 -18.24
C GLN A 92 7.37 -6.98 -16.72
N ILE A 93 7.52 -5.75 -16.19
CA ILE A 93 7.71 -5.55 -14.75
C ILE A 93 6.46 -4.88 -14.19
N VAL A 94 5.94 -5.43 -13.09
CA VAL A 94 4.84 -4.85 -12.32
C VAL A 94 5.42 -4.30 -11.03
N ARG A 95 5.21 -3.01 -10.77
CA ARG A 95 5.61 -2.31 -9.54
C ARG A 95 4.39 -1.81 -8.78
N GLY A 96 4.55 -1.49 -7.50
CA GLY A 96 3.50 -0.87 -6.68
C GLY A 96 2.50 -1.84 -6.05
N LEU A 97 2.55 -3.16 -6.30
CA LEU A 97 1.61 -4.13 -5.69
C LEU A 97 1.65 -4.10 -4.16
N THR A 98 2.85 -4.12 -3.57
CA THR A 98 3.02 -4.04 -2.12
C THR A 98 2.59 -2.68 -1.58
N THR A 99 2.80 -1.60 -2.34
CA THR A 99 2.34 -0.25 -2.01
C THR A 99 0.82 -0.19 -1.98
N ALA A 100 0.14 -0.74 -2.98
CA ALA A 100 -1.32 -0.84 -3.03
C ALA A 100 -1.88 -1.61 -1.82
N ALA A 101 -1.29 -2.75 -1.49
CA ALA A 101 -1.66 -3.55 -0.31
C ALA A 101 -1.43 -2.77 1.00
N GLY A 102 -0.32 -2.02 1.11
CA GLY A 102 -0.02 -1.17 2.26
C GLY A 102 -1.05 -0.05 2.44
N ILE A 103 -1.46 0.61 1.36
CA ILE A 103 -2.51 1.65 1.37
C ILE A 103 -3.83 1.04 1.82
N TRP A 104 -4.19 -0.14 1.30
CA TRP A 104 -5.41 -0.85 1.68
C TRP A 104 -5.42 -1.21 3.18
N ALA A 105 -4.33 -1.77 3.71
CA ALA A 105 -4.17 -2.07 5.13
C ALA A 105 -4.26 -0.80 6.00
N THR A 106 -3.61 0.30 5.56
CA THR A 106 -3.66 1.59 6.27
C THR A 106 -5.08 2.14 6.36
N SER A 107 -5.91 1.95 5.33
CA SER A 107 -7.33 2.36 5.39
C SER A 107 -8.10 1.57 6.45
N GLY A 108 -7.85 0.27 6.57
CA GLY A 108 -8.43 -0.58 7.61
C GLY A 108 -8.00 -0.17 9.02
N ILE A 109 -6.74 0.23 9.20
CA ILE A 109 -6.23 0.78 10.46
C ILE A 109 -6.99 2.07 10.82
N GLY A 110 -7.18 2.96 9.85
CA GLY A 110 -7.98 4.17 10.03
C GLY A 110 -9.41 3.88 10.45
N LEU A 111 -10.09 2.93 9.80
CA LEU A 111 -11.44 2.48 10.18
C LEU A 111 -11.48 1.94 11.61
N ALA A 112 -10.51 1.12 12.01
CA ALA A 112 -10.43 0.56 13.35
C ALA A 112 -10.27 1.64 14.43
N ILE A 113 -9.37 2.61 14.21
CA ILE A 113 -9.17 3.73 15.13
C ILE A 113 -10.41 4.64 15.16
N GLY A 114 -11.02 4.93 14.01
CA GLY A 114 -12.27 5.68 13.91
C GLY A 114 -13.41 5.03 14.69
N ALA A 115 -13.47 3.71 14.72
CA ALA A 115 -14.41 2.92 15.53
C ALA A 115 -14.06 2.89 17.03
N GLY A 116 -12.94 3.49 17.46
CA GLY A 116 -12.47 3.46 18.85
C GLY A 116 -11.70 2.20 19.24
N MET A 117 -11.37 1.34 18.25
CA MET A 117 -10.66 0.07 18.47
C MET A 117 -9.13 0.30 18.46
N TYR A 118 -8.62 1.08 19.41
CA TYR A 118 -7.21 1.52 19.42
C TYR A 118 -6.21 0.37 19.43
N TRP A 119 -6.42 -0.64 20.27
CA TRP A 119 -5.50 -1.79 20.35
C TRP A 119 -5.45 -2.58 19.05
N LEU A 120 -6.59 -2.71 18.38
CA LEU A 120 -6.64 -3.38 17.07
C LEU A 120 -5.87 -2.58 16.03
N GLY A 121 -6.07 -1.26 15.96
CA GLY A 121 -5.36 -0.39 15.03
C GLY A 121 -3.84 -0.38 15.26
N ILE A 122 -3.40 -0.32 16.53
CA ILE A 122 -1.97 -0.37 16.89
C ILE A 122 -1.38 -1.73 16.50
N SER A 123 -2.04 -2.84 16.86
CA SER A 123 -1.58 -4.18 16.51
C SER A 123 -1.51 -4.38 14.99
N ALA A 124 -2.53 -3.91 14.26
CA ALA A 124 -2.55 -3.97 12.80
C ALA A 124 -1.41 -3.14 12.19
N THR A 125 -1.07 -1.99 12.75
CA THR A 125 0.07 -1.16 12.31
C THR A 125 1.39 -1.92 12.46
N ILE A 126 1.63 -2.53 13.63
CA ILE A 126 2.84 -3.33 13.88
C ILE A 126 2.93 -4.51 12.91
N LEU A 127 1.83 -5.26 12.75
CA LEU A 127 1.79 -6.40 11.83
C LEU A 127 1.97 -5.97 10.36
N THR A 128 1.43 -4.81 9.98
CA THR A 128 1.63 -4.25 8.63
C THR A 128 3.10 -3.93 8.40
N LEU A 129 3.78 -3.28 9.35
CA LEU A 129 5.21 -2.99 9.25
C LEU A 129 6.04 -4.29 9.16
N ILE A 130 5.71 -5.28 9.98
CA ILE A 130 6.35 -6.60 9.91
C ILE A 130 6.11 -7.24 8.55
N GLY A 131 4.87 -7.23 8.05
CA GLY A 131 4.52 -7.81 6.75
C GLY A 131 5.21 -7.13 5.57
N LEU A 132 5.33 -5.82 5.61
CA LEU A 132 6.00 -5.04 4.55
C LEU A 132 7.52 -5.28 4.51
N GLU A 133 8.15 -5.60 5.66
CA GLU A 133 9.61 -5.64 5.79
C GLU A 133 10.17 -7.01 6.15
N ALA A 134 9.70 -7.61 7.23
CA ALA A 134 10.28 -8.84 7.74
C ALA A 134 10.10 -10.02 6.77
N LEU A 135 8.94 -10.12 6.12
CA LEU A 135 8.72 -11.16 5.11
C LEU A 135 9.64 -10.97 3.90
N SER A 136 9.87 -9.75 3.45
CA SER A 136 10.77 -9.48 2.33
C SER A 136 12.21 -9.86 2.65
N TYR A 137 12.64 -9.67 3.91
CA TYR A 137 13.96 -10.08 4.38
C TYR A 137 14.07 -11.59 4.56
N LEU A 138 13.07 -12.21 5.19
CA LEU A 138 13.06 -13.66 5.47
C LEU A 138 13.03 -14.48 4.18
N PHE A 139 12.27 -14.04 3.18
CA PHE A 139 12.12 -14.74 1.89
C PHE A 139 13.03 -14.19 0.78
N LYS A 140 13.97 -13.30 1.09
CA LYS A 140 14.94 -12.76 0.13
C LYS A 140 15.81 -13.84 -0.52
N SER A 141 15.97 -14.99 0.13
CA SER A 141 16.71 -16.15 -0.36
C SER A 141 15.91 -17.05 -1.31
N ILE A 142 14.57 -16.91 -1.36
CA ILE A 142 13.69 -17.83 -2.12
C ILE A 142 13.30 -17.21 -3.47
N GLY A 143 13.41 -15.89 -3.63
CA GLY A 143 13.06 -15.20 -4.87
C GLY A 143 14.19 -15.27 -5.91
N MET A 144 13.89 -15.74 -7.12
CA MET A 144 14.77 -15.57 -8.27
C MET A 144 14.98 -14.08 -8.52
N LYS A 145 16.21 -13.59 -8.38
CA LYS A 145 16.58 -12.23 -8.73
C LYS A 145 16.63 -12.11 -10.25
N SER A 146 15.59 -11.59 -10.86
CA SER A 146 15.63 -11.20 -12.26
C SER A 146 16.18 -9.76 -12.32
N SER A 147 17.32 -9.57 -12.94
CA SER A 147 17.89 -8.25 -13.24
C SER A 147 17.84 -8.07 -14.75
N MET A 148 17.16 -7.02 -15.21
CA MET A 148 17.24 -6.64 -16.62
C MET A 148 18.49 -5.77 -16.78
N VAL A 149 19.44 -6.24 -17.57
CA VAL A 149 20.64 -5.50 -17.93
C VAL A 149 20.59 -5.23 -19.41
N GLU A 150 20.53 -3.97 -19.80
CA GLU A 150 20.52 -3.55 -21.19
C GLU A 150 21.95 -3.23 -21.62
N PHE A 151 22.45 -3.97 -22.60
CA PHE A 151 23.75 -3.72 -23.22
C PHE A 151 23.54 -3.17 -24.62
N SER A 152 24.12 -2.03 -24.90
CA SER A 152 24.20 -1.48 -26.25
C SER A 152 25.63 -1.60 -26.77
N THR A 153 25.82 -2.19 -27.96
CA THR A 153 27.12 -2.31 -28.59
C THR A 153 26.97 -2.34 -30.13
N ASP A 154 27.83 -1.62 -30.81
CA ASP A 154 27.87 -1.57 -32.27
C ASP A 154 28.68 -2.72 -32.89
N ASN A 155 29.30 -3.58 -32.09
CA ASN A 155 30.17 -4.65 -32.53
C ASN A 155 29.51 -6.03 -32.34
N LYS A 156 29.16 -6.69 -33.44
CA LYS A 156 28.57 -8.04 -33.50
C LYS A 156 29.44 -9.12 -32.83
N GLU A 157 30.77 -8.98 -32.88
CA GLU A 157 31.68 -9.94 -32.26
C GLU A 157 31.66 -9.88 -30.73
N THR A 158 31.52 -8.66 -30.19
CA THR A 158 31.34 -8.42 -28.77
C THR A 158 30.01 -8.98 -28.26
N LEU A 159 28.95 -8.82 -29.07
CA LEU A 159 27.62 -9.37 -28.76
C LEU A 159 27.65 -10.92 -28.66
N ASN A 160 28.29 -11.59 -29.64
CA ASN A 160 28.43 -13.04 -29.68
C ASN A 160 29.30 -13.58 -28.52
N ARG A 161 30.34 -12.83 -28.13
CA ARG A 161 31.21 -13.18 -27.02
C ARG A 161 30.46 -13.05 -25.66
N MET A 162 29.64 -12.01 -25.50
CA MET A 162 28.77 -11.83 -24.34
C MET A 162 27.70 -12.92 -24.28
N ALA A 163 27.03 -13.23 -25.38
CA ALA A 163 26.04 -14.29 -25.47
C ALA A 163 26.60 -15.65 -25.03
N LYS A 164 27.79 -16.02 -25.50
CA LYS A 164 28.49 -17.23 -25.05
C LYS A 164 28.81 -17.22 -23.57
N LYS A 165 29.23 -16.10 -23.00
CA LYS A 165 29.60 -15.95 -21.61
C LYS A 165 28.39 -16.00 -20.67
N PHE A 166 27.25 -15.50 -21.09
CA PHE A 166 25.99 -15.57 -20.33
C PHE A 166 25.34 -16.96 -20.41
N ASN A 167 25.42 -17.63 -21.55
CA ASN A 167 24.87 -18.98 -21.72
C ASN A 167 25.67 -20.07 -20.96
N SER A 168 26.93 -19.78 -20.56
CA SER A 168 27.77 -20.69 -19.77
C SER A 168 27.56 -20.58 -18.24
N LYS A 169 26.80 -19.60 -17.78
CA LYS A 169 26.44 -19.40 -16.36
C LYS A 169 24.94 -19.29 -16.31
N GLU A 170 24.23 -20.12 -15.62
CA GLU A 170 22.78 -20.21 -15.32
C GLU A 170 21.92 -18.92 -15.43
N TYR A 171 22.10 -18.13 -16.49
CA TYR A 171 21.31 -16.93 -16.78
C TYR A 171 20.35 -17.22 -17.93
N ASN A 172 19.05 -17.07 -17.69
CA ASN A 172 18.05 -17.15 -18.75
C ASN A 172 17.99 -15.81 -19.49
N ILE A 173 18.37 -15.78 -20.77
CA ILE A 173 18.24 -14.62 -21.63
C ILE A 173 16.80 -14.58 -22.14
N VAL A 174 16.05 -13.53 -21.75
CA VAL A 174 14.61 -13.43 -22.00
C VAL A 174 14.30 -12.83 -23.38
N SER A 175 15.13 -11.94 -23.93
CA SER A 175 14.93 -11.41 -25.27
C SER A 175 16.17 -10.68 -25.82
N TRP A 176 16.30 -10.67 -27.17
CA TRP A 176 17.25 -9.88 -27.91
C TRP A 176 16.50 -8.87 -28.79
N HIS A 177 16.84 -7.61 -28.70
CA HIS A 177 16.42 -6.62 -29.69
C HIS A 177 17.67 -6.12 -30.43
N GLY A 178 17.90 -6.61 -31.63
CA GLY A 178 18.86 -6.02 -32.54
C GLY A 178 18.25 -4.74 -33.14
N VAL A 179 18.87 -3.58 -32.90
CA VAL A 179 18.57 -2.38 -33.69
C VAL A 179 19.25 -2.58 -35.03
N SER A 180 18.44 -2.80 -36.07
CA SER A 180 18.95 -2.74 -37.47
C SER A 180 19.32 -1.30 -37.78
N PRO A 181 20.41 -1.05 -38.55
CA PRO A 181 20.81 0.27 -38.98
C PRO A 181 19.75 0.94 -39.84
#